data_e177641a6d872bf284f74fb4a8019488
#
_entry.id   e177641a6d872bf284f74fb4a8019488
#
_cell.length_a   1.000
_cell.length_b   1.000
_cell.length_c   1.000
_cell.angle_alpha   90.00
_cell.angle_beta   90.00
_cell.angle_gamma   90.00
#
_symmetry.space_group_name_H-M   'P 1'
#
loop_
_entity.id
_entity.type
_entity.pdbx_description
1 polymer ?
#
loop_
_entity_poly.entity_id
_entity_poly.type
_entity_poly.pdbx_seq_one_letter_code
_entity_poly.pdbx_strand_id
1 'polypeptide(L)'
;MRRAANAWTGLVAVFAMWVAVTVVSIDARGGQEGVVRPQPRATAPAPAPTAAPRPPNTPAHTALATGATGKFKATLANGQPAPGFVGDDTCLQCHEAQGSINKTAHGRVKNPRTPMANNGCESCHGPGQAHVDDDDKGHILRFGDTKVEARTGNETCLSCHTKGPHALWDGSAHDSRNLACAACHSVHSPKSFESQLKTETQMQLCQTCHQQQAAKMRRASHMPVVEGKMECSSCHNPHGAVNVKLLRAGNWLNESCVSCHTEKRGPFLHEHAAVRDNCTSCHDPHGSPHERMLIAKPPMLCQRCHNHSRHPATIYDQVQLNNRSNRMLSRGCVNCHAAIHGSNHPAGITLLR
;
A
#
# COMPACT_ATOMS: atom_id res chain seq x y z
N MET A 1 22.31 -73.50 14.29
CA MET A 1 21.95 -73.72 15.71
C MET A 1 20.90 -72.70 16.07
N ARG A 2 19.70 -73.27 16.40
CA ARG A 2 18.68 -72.86 17.40
C ARG A 2 18.34 -71.38 17.50
N ARG A 3 17.15 -70.96 17.02
CA ARG A 3 15.87 -70.82 17.77
C ARG A 3 15.86 -69.67 18.77
N ALA A 4 14.97 -68.68 18.57
CA ALA A 4 13.70 -68.63 19.30
C ALA A 4 12.80 -67.53 18.77
N ALA A 5 11.57 -67.94 18.52
CA ALA A 5 10.40 -67.13 18.25
C ALA A 5 9.87 -66.55 19.59
N ASN A 6 9.29 -65.40 19.56
CA ASN A 6 8.29 -65.00 20.56
C ASN A 6 7.19 -64.21 19.90
N ALA A 7 6.03 -64.84 19.93
CA ALA A 7 4.73 -64.30 19.54
C ALA A 7 4.22 -63.37 20.67
N TRP A 8 3.65 -62.24 20.29
CA TRP A 8 2.75 -61.48 21.16
C TRP A 8 1.44 -61.23 20.43
N THR A 9 0.47 -62.00 20.88
CA THR A 9 -0.95 -61.81 20.63
C THR A 9 -1.46 -60.64 21.43
N GLY A 10 -2.06 -59.63 20.78
CA GLY A 10 -2.70 -58.47 21.42
C GLY A 10 -4.06 -58.20 20.81
N LEU A 11 -5.09 -58.41 21.58
CA LEU A 11 -6.52 -58.25 21.44
C LEU A 11 -6.94 -57.08 20.51
N VAL A 12 -7.78 -57.40 19.53
CA VAL A 12 -8.61 -56.44 18.77
C VAL A 12 -9.97 -56.37 19.48
N ALA A 13 -10.25 -55.24 20.13
CA ALA A 13 -11.58 -54.91 20.63
C ALA A 13 -12.38 -54.23 19.53
N VAL A 14 -13.38 -54.92 19.02
CA VAL A 14 -14.35 -54.40 18.04
C VAL A 14 -15.40 -53.60 18.79
N PHE A 15 -15.43 -52.28 18.63
CA PHE A 15 -16.54 -51.44 19.07
C PHE A 15 -17.54 -51.32 17.92
N ALA A 16 -18.63 -52.06 17.98
CA ALA A 16 -19.77 -51.91 17.07
C ALA A 16 -20.63 -50.75 17.57
N MET A 17 -20.60 -49.63 16.81
CA MET A 17 -21.49 -48.50 17.06
C MET A 17 -22.70 -48.61 16.11
N TRP A 18 -23.86 -48.90 16.67
CA TRP A 18 -25.13 -48.91 15.99
C TRP A 18 -25.53 -47.50 15.61
N VAL A 19 -25.61 -47.21 14.33
CA VAL A 19 -26.26 -45.99 13.83
C VAL A 19 -27.66 -46.34 13.41
N ALA A 20 -28.66 -45.89 14.13
CA ALA A 20 -30.07 -45.99 13.74
C ALA A 20 -30.35 -44.99 12.62
N VAL A 21 -30.59 -45.51 11.43
CA VAL A 21 -31.10 -44.72 10.29
C VAL A 21 -32.61 -44.66 10.42
N THR A 22 -33.15 -43.51 10.82
CA THR A 22 -34.58 -43.20 10.69
C THR A 22 -34.84 -42.72 9.27
N VAL A 23 -35.50 -43.57 8.50
CA VAL A 23 -36.07 -43.21 7.19
C VAL A 23 -37.32 -42.36 7.42
N VAL A 24 -37.24 -41.09 7.12
CA VAL A 24 -38.41 -40.21 7.05
C VAL A 24 -38.93 -40.24 5.62
N SER A 25 -40.08 -40.90 5.44
CA SER A 25 -40.84 -40.85 4.18
C SER A 25 -41.45 -39.45 4.01
N ILE A 26 -41.02 -38.72 3.01
CA ILE A 26 -41.65 -37.46 2.62
C ILE A 26 -42.70 -37.71 1.56
N ASP A 27 -43.94 -37.51 1.93
CA ASP A 27 -45.10 -37.57 1.05
C ASP A 27 -45.12 -36.35 0.13
N ALA A 28 -45.07 -36.54 -1.16
CA ALA A 28 -45.06 -35.47 -2.15
C ALA A 28 -46.51 -35.14 -2.57
N ARG A 29 -47.16 -34.22 -1.90
CA ARG A 29 -48.32 -33.49 -2.43
C ARG A 29 -48.51 -32.20 -1.62
N GLY A 30 -48.26 -31.06 -2.24
CA GLY A 30 -48.61 -29.75 -1.68
C GLY A 30 -47.83 -28.65 -2.40
N GLY A 31 -48.46 -28.07 -3.42
CA GLY A 31 -47.94 -26.86 -4.06
C GLY A 31 -47.88 -25.74 -3.00
N GLN A 32 -46.72 -25.19 -2.86
CA GLN A 32 -46.56 -23.94 -2.14
C GLN A 32 -46.06 -22.89 -3.12
N GLU A 33 -46.90 -21.89 -3.32
CA GLU A 33 -46.51 -20.62 -3.93
C GLU A 33 -45.26 -20.09 -3.27
N GLY A 34 -44.24 -19.85 -4.05
CA GLY A 34 -42.96 -19.36 -3.57
C GLY A 34 -43.09 -17.96 -2.98
N VAL A 35 -43.07 -17.86 -1.68
CA VAL A 35 -42.79 -16.59 -0.99
C VAL A 35 -41.35 -16.24 -1.26
N VAL A 36 -41.14 -15.33 -2.21
CA VAL A 36 -39.84 -14.69 -2.45
C VAL A 36 -39.48 -13.93 -1.19
N ARG A 37 -38.60 -14.50 -0.36
CA ARG A 37 -38.00 -13.76 0.74
C ARG A 37 -37.16 -12.61 0.16
N PRO A 38 -37.40 -11.37 0.55
CA PRO A 38 -36.52 -10.27 0.16
C PRO A 38 -35.10 -10.60 0.65
N GLN A 39 -34.13 -10.64 -0.26
CA GLN A 39 -32.74 -10.67 0.14
C GLN A 39 -32.43 -9.43 0.99
N PRO A 40 -31.67 -9.55 2.07
CA PRO A 40 -31.21 -8.38 2.80
C PRO A 40 -30.45 -7.48 1.82
N ARG A 41 -30.97 -6.27 1.63
CA ARG A 41 -30.32 -5.22 0.86
C ARG A 41 -28.93 -5.05 1.44
N ALA A 42 -27.90 -5.24 0.61
CA ALA A 42 -26.55 -4.98 1.04
C ALA A 42 -26.50 -3.57 1.64
N THR A 43 -26.26 -3.49 2.92
CA THR A 43 -26.05 -2.22 3.61
C THR A 43 -24.83 -1.57 2.96
N ALA A 44 -25.00 -0.37 2.45
CA ALA A 44 -23.90 0.44 1.98
C ALA A 44 -22.78 0.45 3.05
N PRO A 45 -21.50 0.35 2.68
CA PRO A 45 -20.43 0.46 3.64
C PRO A 45 -20.63 1.75 4.43
N ALA A 46 -20.54 1.65 5.75
CA ALA A 46 -20.62 2.82 6.62
C ALA A 46 -19.64 3.89 6.10
N PRO A 47 -20.04 5.17 6.08
CA PRO A 47 -19.14 6.24 5.71
C PRO A 47 -17.91 6.15 6.61
N ALA A 48 -16.73 6.30 6.00
CA ALA A 48 -15.49 6.36 6.74
C ALA A 48 -15.65 7.38 7.87
N PRO A 49 -15.14 7.09 9.09
CA PRO A 49 -15.24 8.03 10.18
C PRO A 49 -14.70 9.39 9.72
N THR A 50 -15.53 10.40 9.73
CA THR A 50 -15.13 11.79 9.51
C THR A 50 -14.01 12.06 10.49
N ALA A 51 -12.84 12.44 9.98
CA ALA A 51 -11.73 12.85 10.81
C ALA A 51 -12.25 13.87 11.82
N ALA A 52 -11.97 13.62 13.09
CA ALA A 52 -12.36 14.55 14.16
C ALA A 52 -11.83 15.94 13.79
N PRO A 53 -12.64 17.00 14.01
CA PRO A 53 -12.19 18.35 13.73
C PRO A 53 -10.89 18.60 14.51
N ARG A 54 -9.90 19.09 13.79
CA ARG A 54 -8.57 19.43 14.31
C ARG A 54 -8.75 20.36 15.51
N PRO A 55 -8.22 20.05 16.69
CA PRO A 55 -8.27 20.99 17.81
C PRO A 55 -7.57 22.28 17.42
N PRO A 56 -8.09 23.44 17.82
CA PRO A 56 -7.44 24.71 17.54
C PRO A 56 -6.03 24.70 18.15
N ASN A 57 -5.06 25.25 17.40
CA ASN A 57 -3.66 25.34 17.78
C ASN A 57 -3.51 25.76 19.26
N THR A 58 -3.10 24.81 20.08
CA THR A 58 -2.70 25.13 21.46
C THR A 58 -1.25 25.58 21.42
N PRO A 59 -0.94 26.79 21.88
CA PRO A 59 0.43 27.36 21.79
C PRO A 59 1.32 26.79 22.90
N ALA A 60 1.59 25.48 22.90
CA ALA A 60 2.40 24.87 23.97
C ALA A 60 3.90 24.70 23.63
N HIS A 61 4.32 24.97 22.40
CA HIS A 61 5.71 24.80 21.99
C HIS A 61 6.26 25.98 21.15
N THR A 62 5.80 27.19 21.43
CA THR A 62 6.22 28.38 20.68
C THR A 62 7.73 28.67 20.83
N ALA A 63 8.36 28.19 21.88
CA ALA A 63 9.80 28.42 22.12
C ALA A 63 10.69 27.49 21.25
N LEU A 64 10.27 26.26 20.96
CA LEU A 64 11.00 25.33 20.10
C LEU A 64 10.74 25.58 18.60
N ALA A 65 9.51 25.98 18.24
CA ALA A 65 9.15 26.27 16.87
C ALA A 65 9.85 27.50 16.26
N THR A 66 10.23 28.44 17.07
CA THR A 66 10.94 29.66 16.61
C THR A 66 12.39 29.38 16.18
N GLY A 67 13.01 28.30 16.66
CA GLY A 67 14.35 27.87 16.23
C GLY A 67 14.36 27.14 14.89
N ALA A 68 13.26 26.45 14.56
CA ALA A 68 13.18 25.55 13.39
C ALA A 68 12.92 26.26 12.05
N THR A 69 12.60 27.55 12.05
CA THR A 69 12.13 28.23 10.82
C THR A 69 13.21 28.79 9.90
N GLY A 70 14.48 28.46 10.12
CA GLY A 70 15.58 28.95 9.26
C GLY A 70 15.76 30.47 9.24
N LYS A 71 15.03 31.19 10.10
CA LYS A 71 15.09 32.67 10.19
C LYS A 71 16.17 33.19 11.12
N PHE A 72 16.73 32.32 11.96
CA PHE A 72 17.79 32.70 12.88
C PHE A 72 19.14 32.21 12.36
N LYS A 73 20.11 33.09 12.24
CA LYS A 73 21.48 32.67 12.01
C LYS A 73 22.06 32.30 13.38
N ALA A 74 22.54 31.08 13.52
CA ALA A 74 23.24 30.61 14.70
C ALA A 74 24.56 31.38 14.95
N THR A 75 25.02 32.14 13.95
CA THR A 75 26.26 32.89 13.98
C THR A 75 25.97 34.39 13.78
N LEU A 76 26.42 35.21 14.71
CA LEU A 76 26.40 36.65 14.60
C LEU A 76 27.40 37.16 13.54
N ALA A 77 27.25 38.42 13.13
CA ALA A 77 28.14 39.06 12.14
C ALA A 77 29.62 39.04 12.54
N ASN A 78 29.93 38.95 13.83
CA ASN A 78 31.28 38.85 14.39
C ASN A 78 31.83 37.40 14.44
N GLY A 79 31.09 36.42 13.91
CA GLY A 79 31.51 35.01 13.89
C GLY A 79 31.23 34.24 15.19
N GLN A 80 30.62 34.87 16.21
CA GLN A 80 30.26 34.19 17.45
C GLN A 80 28.87 33.53 17.34
N PRO A 81 28.61 32.42 18.08
CA PRO A 81 27.29 31.86 18.19
C PRO A 81 26.26 32.89 18.65
N ALA A 82 25.08 32.85 18.05
CA ALA A 82 23.94 33.62 18.54
C ALA A 82 23.50 33.09 19.93
N PRO A 83 22.90 33.91 20.79
CA PRO A 83 22.44 33.44 22.09
C PRO A 83 21.56 32.19 22.01
N GLY A 84 21.92 31.18 22.80
CA GLY A 84 21.23 29.88 22.82
C GLY A 84 21.74 28.85 21.80
N PHE A 85 22.58 29.26 20.85
CA PHE A 85 23.21 28.35 19.87
C PHE A 85 24.66 28.04 20.26
N VAL A 86 25.09 26.81 20.10
CA VAL A 86 26.42 26.33 20.47
C VAL A 86 27.28 25.88 19.30
N GLY A 87 26.63 25.59 18.17
CA GLY A 87 27.27 25.08 16.93
C GLY A 87 27.59 23.59 16.93
N ASP A 88 27.84 23.07 15.74
CA ASP A 88 27.99 21.63 15.48
C ASP A 88 29.18 21.00 16.20
N ASP A 89 30.29 21.71 16.30
CA ASP A 89 31.51 21.19 16.96
C ASP A 89 31.25 20.86 18.43
N THR A 90 30.44 21.66 19.13
CA THR A 90 30.03 21.36 20.50
C THR A 90 29.19 20.11 20.58
N CYS A 91 28.23 19.95 19.68
CA CYS A 91 27.36 18.76 19.63
C CYS A 91 28.17 17.48 19.36
N LEU A 92 29.12 17.54 18.45
CA LEU A 92 29.94 16.39 18.03
C LEU A 92 30.92 15.90 19.08
N GLN A 93 31.23 16.68 20.12
CA GLN A 93 32.06 16.23 21.24
C GLN A 93 31.42 15.06 22.00
N CYS A 94 30.09 15.04 22.11
CA CYS A 94 29.35 13.98 22.75
C CYS A 94 28.63 13.07 21.73
N HIS A 95 28.24 13.61 20.57
CA HIS A 95 27.46 12.95 19.54
C HIS A 95 28.25 12.65 18.26
N GLU A 96 29.50 12.16 18.36
CA GLU A 96 30.43 11.92 17.23
C GLU A 96 29.78 11.09 16.11
N ALA A 97 29.03 10.05 16.47
CA ALA A 97 28.36 9.17 15.50
C ALA A 97 27.36 9.90 14.60
N GLN A 98 26.79 10.99 15.08
CA GLN A 98 25.83 11.80 14.32
C GLN A 98 26.51 12.66 13.24
N GLY A 99 27.80 12.82 13.28
CA GLY A 99 28.60 13.45 12.21
C GLY A 99 28.47 12.74 10.86
N SER A 100 27.91 11.53 10.83
CA SER A 100 27.54 10.81 9.59
C SER A 100 26.58 11.59 8.70
N ILE A 101 25.82 12.56 9.25
CA ILE A 101 24.95 13.46 8.48
C ILE A 101 25.73 14.21 7.39
N ASN A 102 26.99 14.52 7.61
CA ASN A 102 27.86 15.22 6.65
C ASN A 102 28.01 14.46 5.31
N LYS A 103 27.73 13.15 5.29
CA LYS A 103 27.72 12.31 4.10
C LYS A 103 26.39 12.31 3.37
N THR A 104 25.35 12.88 3.95
CA THR A 104 23.98 12.88 3.41
C THR A 104 23.65 14.15 2.62
N ALA A 105 22.47 14.20 2.02
CA ALA A 105 22.02 15.39 1.30
C ALA A 105 21.88 16.61 2.23
N HIS A 106 21.50 16.40 3.49
CA HIS A 106 21.33 17.47 4.49
C HIS A 106 22.67 18.03 5.00
N GLY A 107 23.75 17.23 4.92
CA GLY A 107 25.07 17.61 5.39
C GLY A 107 25.93 18.41 4.40
N ARG A 108 25.41 18.77 3.24
CA ARG A 108 26.18 19.46 2.19
C ARG A 108 26.38 20.95 2.52
N VAL A 109 27.37 21.28 3.32
CA VAL A 109 27.67 22.66 3.76
C VAL A 109 27.85 23.69 2.64
N LYS A 110 28.28 23.26 1.45
CA LYS A 110 28.40 24.13 0.25
C LYS A 110 27.07 24.50 -0.39
N ASN A 111 26.00 23.83 -0.02
CA ASN A 111 24.67 24.12 -0.54
C ASN A 111 23.86 24.93 0.49
N PRO A 112 23.60 26.23 0.23
CA PRO A 112 22.92 27.09 1.20
C PRO A 112 21.48 26.69 1.54
N ARG A 113 20.93 25.69 0.84
CA ARG A 113 19.59 25.15 1.11
C ARG A 113 19.61 24.03 2.16
N THR A 114 20.77 23.52 2.55
CA THR A 114 20.86 22.42 3.51
C THR A 114 20.91 22.95 4.95
N PRO A 115 20.44 22.18 5.92
CA PRO A 115 20.54 22.51 7.33
C PRO A 115 21.97 22.81 7.76
N MET A 116 22.92 21.96 7.35
CA MET A 116 24.35 22.10 7.71
C MET A 116 25.03 23.36 7.15
N ALA A 117 24.47 23.98 6.11
CA ALA A 117 24.95 25.26 5.60
C ALA A 117 24.37 26.46 6.37
N ASN A 118 23.42 26.24 7.27
CA ASN A 118 22.75 27.27 8.06
C ASN A 118 23.12 27.11 9.54
N ASN A 119 22.23 26.55 10.34
CA ASN A 119 22.41 26.39 11.78
C ASN A 119 22.86 24.97 12.17
N GLY A 120 23.34 24.17 11.21
CA GLY A 120 23.85 22.85 11.47
C GLY A 120 22.82 21.92 12.14
N CYS A 121 23.25 21.20 13.16
CA CYS A 121 22.41 20.32 13.97
C CYS A 121 21.19 21.06 14.54
N GLU A 122 21.38 22.28 14.94
CA GLU A 122 20.37 23.13 15.60
C GLU A 122 19.29 23.62 14.62
N SER A 123 19.51 23.49 13.31
CA SER A 123 18.44 23.71 12.29
C SER A 123 17.23 22.76 12.47
N CYS A 124 17.49 21.59 13.02
CA CYS A 124 16.47 20.56 13.22
C CYS A 124 16.15 20.35 14.71
N HIS A 125 17.18 20.37 15.56
CA HIS A 125 17.05 20.03 16.97
C HIS A 125 16.74 21.24 17.88
N GLY A 126 16.84 22.44 17.35
CA GLY A 126 16.70 23.69 18.12
C GLY A 126 17.99 24.09 18.82
N PRO A 127 17.98 25.27 19.52
CA PRO A 127 19.14 25.82 20.23
C PRO A 127 19.65 24.86 21.31
N GLY A 128 20.96 24.58 21.31
CA GLY A 128 21.55 23.50 22.12
C GLY A 128 22.08 23.95 23.48
N GLN A 129 22.15 25.28 23.79
CA GLN A 129 22.82 25.76 24.99
C GLN A 129 22.29 25.13 26.28
N ALA A 130 20.96 25.13 26.47
CA ALA A 130 20.36 24.57 27.67
C ALA A 130 20.64 23.06 27.84
N HIS A 131 20.68 22.35 26.74
CA HIS A 131 21.03 20.90 26.76
C HIS A 131 22.52 20.70 27.15
N VAL A 132 23.40 21.55 26.66
CA VAL A 132 24.83 21.47 26.99
C VAL A 132 25.09 21.83 28.46
N ASP A 133 24.30 22.74 29.01
CA ASP A 133 24.47 23.21 30.39
C ASP A 133 24.07 22.17 31.45
N ASP A 134 23.03 21.35 31.17
CA ASP A 134 22.44 20.42 32.17
C ASP A 134 22.25 18.99 31.68
N ASP A 135 22.59 18.67 30.41
CA ASP A 135 22.43 17.38 29.78
C ASP A 135 20.97 16.88 29.73
N ASP A 136 19.99 17.76 29.98
CA ASP A 136 18.56 17.36 29.88
C ASP A 136 18.11 17.26 28.43
N LYS A 137 17.66 16.05 28.06
CA LYS A 137 17.14 15.72 26.72
C LYS A 137 15.82 16.44 26.39
N GLY A 138 15.18 17.05 27.40
CA GLY A 138 13.95 17.83 27.22
C GLY A 138 14.19 19.15 26.49
N HIS A 139 15.41 19.65 26.48
CA HIS A 139 15.78 20.89 25.81
C HIS A 139 16.02 20.76 24.29
N ILE A 140 16.13 19.54 23.81
CA ILE A 140 16.41 19.23 22.38
C ILE A 140 15.23 18.49 21.75
N LEU A 141 14.82 18.92 20.57
CA LEU A 141 13.81 18.20 19.77
C LEU A 141 14.38 16.86 19.30
N ARG A 142 13.74 15.76 19.72
CA ARG A 142 14.15 14.40 19.37
C ARG A 142 13.17 13.78 18.40
N PHE A 143 13.66 13.35 17.24
CA PHE A 143 12.87 12.71 16.21
C PHE A 143 12.74 11.19 16.46
N GLY A 144 11.51 10.69 16.36
CA GLY A 144 11.23 9.26 16.59
C GLY A 144 11.06 8.88 18.06
N ASP A 145 11.10 9.84 18.98
CA ASP A 145 10.71 9.63 20.37
C ASP A 145 9.18 9.53 20.48
N THR A 146 8.69 8.50 21.15
CA THR A 146 7.24 8.30 21.37
C THR A 146 6.60 9.38 22.24
N LYS A 147 7.40 10.18 22.95
CA LYS A 147 6.94 11.30 23.78
C LYS A 147 6.72 12.58 22.99
N VAL A 148 7.34 12.71 21.81
CA VAL A 148 7.16 13.85 20.92
C VAL A 148 6.11 13.47 19.89
N GLU A 149 5.05 14.27 19.80
CA GLU A 149 4.04 14.07 18.76
C GLU A 149 4.71 14.15 17.38
N ALA A 150 4.34 13.22 16.50
CA ALA A 150 4.85 13.16 15.14
C ALA A 150 4.74 14.50 14.42
N ARG A 151 3.67 15.23 14.68
CA ARG A 151 3.37 16.53 14.11
C ARG A 151 4.47 17.57 14.39
N THR A 152 4.93 17.68 15.64
CA THR A 152 5.98 18.64 16.00
C THR A 152 7.28 18.36 15.24
N GLY A 153 7.67 17.07 15.15
CA GLY A 153 8.81 16.66 14.33
C GLY A 153 8.59 16.92 12.84
N ASN A 154 7.38 16.67 12.32
CA ASN A 154 7.04 16.88 10.92
C ASN A 154 7.07 18.37 10.54
N GLU A 155 6.62 19.27 11.40
CA GLU A 155 6.66 20.73 11.18
C GLU A 155 8.10 21.22 10.93
N THR A 156 9.08 20.65 11.63
CA THR A 156 10.49 20.95 11.38
C THR A 156 10.92 20.56 9.95
N CYS A 157 10.57 19.36 9.50
CA CYS A 157 10.85 18.92 8.13
C CYS A 157 10.11 19.77 7.09
N LEU A 158 8.83 20.04 7.35
CA LEU A 158 7.94 20.80 6.47
C LEU A 158 8.29 22.29 6.41
N SER A 159 9.14 22.82 7.29
CA SER A 159 9.65 24.18 7.15
C SER A 159 10.41 24.40 5.84
N CYS A 160 10.97 23.32 5.27
CA CYS A 160 11.69 23.30 4.00
C CYS A 160 11.00 22.41 2.94
N HIS A 161 10.43 21.27 3.34
CA HIS A 161 9.83 20.28 2.43
C HIS A 161 8.34 20.55 2.16
N THR A 162 8.01 21.70 1.57
CA THR A 162 6.62 22.14 1.28
C THR A 162 6.20 21.94 -0.16
N LYS A 163 7.11 21.51 -1.07
CA LYS A 163 6.87 21.47 -2.51
C LYS A 163 7.02 20.06 -3.08
N GLY A 164 6.56 19.89 -4.32
CA GLY A 164 6.68 18.63 -5.04
C GLY A 164 5.91 17.49 -4.37
N PRO A 165 6.53 16.32 -4.17
CA PRO A 165 5.85 15.16 -3.61
C PRO A 165 5.26 15.38 -2.21
N HIS A 166 5.76 16.37 -1.46
CA HIS A 166 5.37 16.64 -0.07
C HIS A 166 4.22 17.65 0.05
N ALA A 167 3.84 18.31 -1.05
CA ALA A 167 2.86 19.41 -1.03
C ALA A 167 1.47 19.01 -0.48
N LEU A 168 1.15 17.73 -0.51
CA LEU A 168 -0.13 17.19 -0.03
C LEU A 168 0.02 16.35 1.24
N TRP A 169 1.09 16.56 2.01
CA TRP A 169 1.30 15.82 3.26
C TRP A 169 0.21 16.12 4.27
N ASP A 170 -0.09 17.39 4.49
CA ASP A 170 -1.07 17.83 5.49
C ASP A 170 -2.46 17.26 5.14
N GLY A 171 -3.04 16.50 6.07
CA GLY A 171 -4.30 15.79 5.87
C GLY A 171 -4.20 14.49 5.05
N SER A 172 -3.02 14.08 4.62
CA SER A 172 -2.84 12.79 3.93
C SER A 172 -3.17 11.60 4.82
N ALA A 173 -3.30 10.41 4.21
CA ALA A 173 -3.61 9.18 4.95
C ALA A 173 -2.53 8.83 5.99
N HIS A 174 -1.28 9.19 5.77
CA HIS A 174 -0.20 8.94 6.72
C HIS A 174 -0.15 10.02 7.82
N ASP A 175 -0.34 11.27 7.46
CA ASP A 175 -0.44 12.37 8.43
C ASP A 175 -1.64 12.17 9.38
N SER A 176 -2.81 11.82 8.84
CA SER A 176 -4.03 11.55 9.63
C SER A 176 -3.87 10.39 10.63
N ARG A 177 -2.86 9.54 10.46
CA ARG A 177 -2.49 8.46 11.37
C ARG A 177 -1.31 8.81 12.27
N ASN A 178 -0.94 10.08 12.34
CA ASN A 178 0.15 10.59 13.17
C ASN A 178 1.50 9.91 12.84
N LEU A 179 1.80 9.65 11.56
CA LEU A 179 3.10 9.15 11.17
C LEU A 179 4.14 10.29 11.14
N ALA A 180 5.27 10.05 11.80
CA ALA A 180 6.41 10.95 11.72
C ALA A 180 7.18 10.73 10.41
N CYS A 181 7.72 11.79 9.82
CA CYS A 181 8.69 11.69 8.71
C CYS A 181 9.85 10.77 9.09
N ALA A 182 10.31 10.88 10.33
CA ALA A 182 11.34 10.02 10.91
C ALA A 182 10.92 8.54 11.07
N ALA A 183 9.66 8.16 10.90
CA ALA A 183 9.27 6.75 10.89
C ALA A 183 9.83 6.04 9.64
N CYS A 184 9.92 6.75 8.52
CA CYS A 184 10.38 6.23 7.24
C CYS A 184 11.79 6.68 6.88
N HIS A 185 12.16 7.90 7.21
CA HIS A 185 13.42 8.54 6.83
C HIS A 185 14.44 8.56 7.97
N SER A 186 15.73 8.51 7.62
CA SER A 186 16.84 8.76 8.52
C SER A 186 17.80 9.74 7.86
N VAL A 187 17.90 10.94 8.41
CA VAL A 187 18.80 11.97 7.87
C VAL A 187 20.25 11.77 8.31
N HIS A 188 20.47 11.08 9.43
CA HIS A 188 21.83 10.80 9.95
C HIS A 188 22.45 9.55 9.30
N SER A 189 21.69 8.47 9.22
CA SER A 189 22.19 7.15 8.78
C SER A 189 21.23 6.48 7.82
N PRO A 190 20.96 7.07 6.65
CA PRO A 190 20.05 6.46 5.66
C PRO A 190 20.67 5.20 5.09
N LYS A 191 19.83 4.20 4.85
CA LYS A 191 20.22 2.99 4.10
C LYS A 191 20.05 3.17 2.59
N SER A 192 19.11 4.03 2.17
CA SER A 192 18.94 4.46 0.79
C SER A 192 19.28 5.95 0.68
N PHE A 193 20.30 6.29 -0.10
CA PHE A 193 20.75 7.68 -0.24
C PHE A 193 19.77 8.56 -1.02
N GLU A 194 19.11 8.03 -2.03
CA GLU A 194 18.21 8.80 -2.90
C GLU A 194 17.06 9.43 -2.12
N SER A 195 16.40 8.65 -1.28
CA SER A 195 15.24 9.07 -0.50
C SER A 195 15.51 9.08 1.00
N GLN A 196 16.74 8.87 1.43
CA GLN A 196 17.15 8.79 2.84
C GLN A 196 16.27 7.86 3.70
N LEU A 197 15.91 6.70 3.17
CA LEU A 197 15.10 5.71 3.87
C LEU A 197 15.90 4.97 4.95
N LYS A 198 15.21 4.51 5.98
CA LYS A 198 15.76 3.64 7.05
C LYS A 198 16.09 2.23 6.58
N THR A 199 15.62 1.84 5.40
CA THR A 199 15.81 0.52 4.80
C THR A 199 16.46 0.66 3.42
N GLU A 200 17.02 -0.42 2.92
CA GLU A 200 17.67 -0.44 1.61
C GLU A 200 16.64 -0.29 0.47
N THR A 201 15.47 -0.88 0.64
CA THR A 201 14.40 -0.83 -0.36
C THR A 201 13.09 -0.31 0.23
N GLN A 202 12.26 0.28 -0.62
CA GLN A 202 10.91 0.68 -0.23
C GLN A 202 10.05 -0.51 0.19
N MET A 203 10.23 -1.67 -0.43
CA MET A 203 9.50 -2.88 -0.07
C MET A 203 9.75 -3.26 1.39
N GLN A 204 11.02 -3.27 1.83
CA GLN A 204 11.38 -3.54 3.23
C GLN A 204 10.74 -2.54 4.20
N LEU A 205 10.68 -1.27 3.80
CA LEU A 205 10.05 -0.23 4.63
C LEU A 205 8.54 -0.39 4.71
N CYS A 206 7.88 -0.41 3.55
CA CYS A 206 6.43 -0.37 3.49
C CYS A 206 5.77 -1.62 4.10
N GLN A 207 6.40 -2.80 3.96
CA GLN A 207 5.88 -4.07 4.48
C GLN A 207 5.79 -4.12 6.01
N THR A 208 6.49 -3.25 6.73
CA THR A 208 6.44 -3.21 8.21
C THR A 208 5.01 -2.94 8.70
N CYS A 209 4.25 -2.17 7.93
CA CYS A 209 2.86 -1.84 8.20
C CYS A 209 1.90 -2.45 7.17
N HIS A 210 2.27 -2.47 5.88
CA HIS A 210 1.43 -2.95 4.77
C HIS A 210 1.65 -4.44 4.48
N GLN A 211 1.50 -5.28 5.51
CA GLN A 211 1.79 -6.73 5.45
C GLN A 211 0.92 -7.48 4.44
N GLN A 212 -0.35 -7.09 4.29
CA GLN A 212 -1.26 -7.71 3.33
C GLN A 212 -0.77 -7.50 1.89
N GLN A 213 -0.35 -6.30 1.54
CA GLN A 213 0.17 -5.97 0.21
C GLN A 213 1.50 -6.70 -0.02
N ALA A 214 2.35 -6.75 1.00
CA ALA A 214 3.60 -7.50 0.94
C ALA A 214 3.37 -9.00 0.67
N ALA A 215 2.38 -9.61 1.32
CA ALA A 215 2.00 -11.00 1.08
C ALA A 215 1.48 -11.23 -0.34
N LYS A 216 0.69 -10.27 -0.87
CA LYS A 216 0.22 -10.35 -2.27
C LYS A 216 1.36 -10.23 -3.26
N MET A 217 2.33 -9.35 -3.05
CA MET A 217 3.52 -9.19 -3.91
C MET A 217 4.41 -10.43 -3.99
N ARG A 218 4.24 -11.41 -3.10
CA ARG A 218 4.94 -12.70 -3.13
C ARG A 218 4.16 -13.83 -3.80
N ARG A 219 2.98 -13.55 -4.35
CA ARG A 219 2.19 -14.54 -5.10
C ARG A 219 2.81 -14.82 -6.46
N ALA A 220 2.36 -15.91 -7.10
CA ALA A 220 2.90 -16.36 -8.38
C ALA A 220 2.81 -15.32 -9.51
N SER A 221 1.80 -14.47 -9.48
CA SER A 221 1.63 -13.39 -10.45
C SER A 221 1.50 -12.06 -9.72
N HIS A 222 2.48 -11.18 -9.86
CA HIS A 222 2.56 -9.88 -9.19
C HIS A 222 3.32 -8.87 -10.04
N MET A 223 3.23 -7.59 -9.69
CA MET A 223 4.08 -6.54 -10.27
C MET A 223 5.52 -6.72 -9.77
N PRO A 224 6.54 -6.43 -10.60
CA PRO A 224 7.94 -6.77 -10.31
C PRO A 224 8.59 -5.82 -9.28
N VAL A 225 7.91 -5.68 -8.13
CA VAL A 225 8.40 -4.88 -6.98
C VAL A 225 9.41 -5.67 -6.17
N VAL A 226 9.17 -6.97 -5.99
CA VAL A 226 10.09 -7.86 -5.25
C VAL A 226 11.42 -8.02 -6.01
N GLU A 227 11.37 -8.00 -7.33
CA GLU A 227 12.54 -8.06 -8.22
C GLU A 227 13.28 -6.71 -8.36
N GLY A 228 12.84 -5.67 -7.67
CA GLY A 228 13.46 -4.36 -7.69
C GLY A 228 13.33 -3.59 -9.02
N LYS A 229 12.45 -4.02 -9.93
CA LYS A 229 12.19 -3.32 -11.20
C LYS A 229 11.18 -2.19 -11.05
N MET A 230 10.41 -2.21 -9.98
CA MET A 230 9.45 -1.19 -9.59
C MET A 230 9.51 -0.99 -8.07
N GLU A 231 8.98 0.12 -7.63
CA GLU A 231 8.84 0.45 -6.23
C GLU A 231 7.37 0.78 -5.90
N CYS A 232 7.02 0.77 -4.62
CA CYS A 232 5.69 1.18 -4.17
C CYS A 232 5.37 2.60 -4.63
N SER A 233 6.38 3.49 -4.60
CA SER A 233 6.27 4.87 -5.06
C SER A 233 6.16 5.04 -6.57
N SER A 234 6.35 3.99 -7.36
CA SER A 234 6.07 4.04 -8.81
C SER A 234 4.58 4.33 -9.08
N CYS A 235 3.70 3.84 -8.21
CA CYS A 235 2.25 4.05 -8.30
C CYS A 235 1.71 4.98 -7.20
N HIS A 236 2.27 4.94 -5.98
CA HIS A 236 1.77 5.66 -4.83
C HIS A 236 2.68 6.84 -4.43
N ASN A 237 2.09 7.95 -3.98
CA ASN A 237 2.83 8.98 -3.27
C ASN A 237 2.53 8.88 -1.76
N PRO A 238 3.45 8.35 -0.94
CA PRO A 238 3.22 8.18 0.49
C PRO A 238 3.05 9.51 1.24
N HIS A 239 3.49 10.62 0.64
CA HIS A 239 3.38 11.94 1.25
C HIS A 239 2.02 12.62 0.99
N GLY A 240 1.15 12.00 0.17
CA GLY A 240 -0.16 12.53 -0.16
C GLY A 240 -0.40 12.60 -1.67
N ALA A 241 -1.63 12.39 -2.06
CA ALA A 241 -2.09 12.52 -3.44
C ALA A 241 -3.56 12.94 -3.45
N VAL A 242 -3.98 13.56 -4.55
CA VAL A 242 -5.39 13.94 -4.77
C VAL A 242 -6.26 12.69 -4.92
N ASN A 243 -5.67 11.64 -5.45
CA ASN A 243 -6.36 10.40 -5.77
C ASN A 243 -6.50 9.48 -4.56
N VAL A 244 -7.54 8.65 -4.60
CA VAL A 244 -7.74 7.58 -3.62
C VAL A 244 -6.55 6.64 -3.57
N LYS A 245 -6.29 6.05 -2.41
CA LYS A 245 -5.15 5.13 -2.20
C LYS A 245 -3.77 5.76 -2.49
N LEU A 246 -3.67 7.07 -2.45
CA LEU A 246 -2.43 7.83 -2.71
C LEU A 246 -1.83 7.57 -4.11
N LEU A 247 -2.65 7.30 -5.12
CA LEU A 247 -2.19 7.09 -6.50
C LEU A 247 -1.64 8.39 -7.09
N ARG A 248 -0.46 8.31 -7.73
CA ARG A 248 0.27 9.47 -8.24
C ARG A 248 -0.29 10.03 -9.54
N ALA A 249 -0.73 9.16 -10.44
CA ALA A 249 -1.10 9.54 -11.80
C ALA A 249 -2.60 9.71 -11.95
N GLY A 250 -2.97 10.72 -12.74
CA GLY A 250 -4.31 10.95 -13.26
C GLY A 250 -5.35 11.34 -12.23
N ASN A 251 -6.59 11.42 -12.70
CA ASN A 251 -7.76 11.72 -11.88
C ASN A 251 -8.52 10.47 -11.46
N TRP A 252 -8.18 9.32 -12.03
CA TRP A 252 -8.77 8.03 -11.74
C TRP A 252 -7.74 6.89 -11.79
N LEU A 253 -8.13 5.72 -11.32
CA LEU A 253 -7.23 4.58 -11.15
C LEU A 253 -6.58 4.11 -12.46
N ASN A 254 -7.35 4.04 -13.56
CA ASN A 254 -6.85 3.52 -14.82
C ASN A 254 -5.67 4.33 -15.37
N GLU A 255 -5.62 5.63 -15.10
CA GLU A 255 -4.51 6.48 -15.54
C GLU A 255 -3.17 6.05 -14.97
N SER A 256 -3.17 5.55 -13.73
CA SER A 256 -1.97 4.98 -13.12
C SER A 256 -1.48 3.73 -13.87
N CYS A 257 -2.41 2.94 -14.41
CA CYS A 257 -2.07 1.73 -15.17
C CYS A 257 -1.59 2.07 -16.59
N VAL A 258 -2.35 2.92 -17.30
CA VAL A 258 -2.07 3.24 -18.71
C VAL A 258 -0.90 4.23 -18.89
N SER A 259 -0.36 4.77 -17.80
CA SER A 259 0.91 5.51 -17.87
C SER A 259 2.08 4.63 -18.33
N CYS A 260 2.00 3.31 -18.04
CA CYS A 260 2.96 2.30 -18.49
C CYS A 260 2.35 1.36 -19.55
N HIS A 261 1.08 0.98 -19.38
CA HIS A 261 0.34 0.12 -20.31
C HIS A 261 -0.40 0.96 -21.36
N THR A 262 0.34 1.75 -22.12
CA THR A 262 -0.21 2.69 -23.10
C THR A 262 -1.06 2.02 -24.17
N GLU A 263 -0.75 0.77 -24.51
CA GLU A 263 -1.50 -0.04 -25.48
C GLU A 263 -2.91 -0.43 -24.99
N LYS A 264 -3.21 -0.23 -23.70
CA LYS A 264 -4.56 -0.45 -23.14
C LYS A 264 -5.36 0.84 -22.95
N ARG A 265 -4.78 1.98 -23.33
CA ARG A 265 -5.40 3.29 -23.08
C ARG A 265 -6.67 3.52 -23.91
N GLY A 266 -6.69 3.08 -25.13
CA GLY A 266 -7.74 3.47 -26.07
C GLY A 266 -7.57 4.93 -26.56
N PRO A 267 -8.65 5.57 -27.06
CA PRO A 267 -9.98 4.98 -27.25
C PRO A 267 -10.00 3.87 -28.29
N PHE A 268 -10.85 2.87 -28.07
CA PHE A 268 -11.07 1.80 -29.04
C PHE A 268 -12.41 2.00 -29.74
N LEU A 269 -12.51 1.53 -31.00
CA LEU A 269 -13.79 1.54 -31.74
C LEU A 269 -14.86 0.72 -30.99
N HIS A 270 -14.45 -0.38 -30.40
CA HIS A 270 -15.28 -1.25 -29.57
C HIS A 270 -14.66 -1.38 -28.19
N GLU A 271 -15.20 -0.68 -27.22
CA GLU A 271 -14.74 -0.69 -25.85
C GLU A 271 -15.44 -1.76 -25.01
N HIS A 272 -14.70 -2.32 -24.06
CA HIS A 272 -15.27 -3.13 -23.01
C HIS A 272 -15.52 -2.26 -21.79
N ALA A 273 -16.76 -2.10 -21.39
CA ALA A 273 -17.16 -1.18 -20.32
C ALA A 273 -16.37 -1.40 -19.02
N ALA A 274 -16.19 -2.67 -18.61
CA ALA A 274 -15.46 -2.99 -17.39
C ALA A 274 -13.98 -2.55 -17.44
N VAL A 275 -13.35 -2.58 -18.62
CA VAL A 275 -11.97 -2.12 -18.82
C VAL A 275 -11.89 -0.59 -18.76
N ARG A 276 -12.84 0.07 -19.42
CA ARG A 276 -12.93 1.52 -19.38
C ARG A 276 -13.15 2.04 -17.95
N ASP A 277 -14.00 1.36 -17.19
CA ASP A 277 -14.37 1.82 -15.85
C ASP A 277 -13.25 1.58 -14.84
N ASN A 278 -12.69 0.36 -14.76
CA ASN A 278 -11.71 0.06 -13.72
C ASN A 278 -10.88 -1.22 -14.01
N CYS A 279 -9.59 -1.08 -14.21
CA CYS A 279 -8.66 -2.20 -14.40
C CYS A 279 -8.69 -3.21 -13.24
N THR A 280 -8.91 -2.74 -12.01
CA THR A 280 -8.95 -3.63 -10.83
C THR A 280 -10.24 -4.44 -10.70
N SER A 281 -11.21 -4.24 -11.58
CA SER A 281 -12.36 -5.15 -11.70
C SER A 281 -11.93 -6.56 -12.11
N CYS A 282 -10.79 -6.67 -12.79
CA CYS A 282 -10.22 -7.93 -13.27
C CYS A 282 -8.84 -8.25 -12.70
N HIS A 283 -8.03 -7.24 -12.37
CA HIS A 283 -6.65 -7.39 -11.94
C HIS A 283 -6.42 -6.90 -10.51
N ASP A 284 -5.59 -7.62 -9.73
CA ASP A 284 -5.04 -7.14 -8.46
C ASP A 284 -3.56 -6.75 -8.69
N PRO A 285 -3.23 -5.45 -8.74
CA PRO A 285 -1.88 -4.99 -9.06
C PRO A 285 -0.83 -5.38 -8.00
N HIS A 286 -1.26 -5.73 -6.79
CA HIS A 286 -0.34 -6.21 -5.77
C HIS A 286 -0.02 -7.70 -5.90
N GLY A 287 -0.83 -8.46 -6.61
CA GLY A 287 -0.56 -9.86 -6.91
C GLY A 287 -1.69 -10.82 -6.58
N SER A 288 -1.73 -11.89 -7.35
CA SER A 288 -2.76 -12.91 -7.32
C SER A 288 -2.14 -14.31 -7.53
N PRO A 289 -2.82 -15.39 -7.13
CA PRO A 289 -2.39 -16.75 -7.48
C PRO A 289 -2.68 -17.11 -8.94
N HIS A 290 -3.32 -16.23 -9.70
CA HIS A 290 -3.72 -16.48 -11.09
C HIS A 290 -2.82 -15.67 -12.03
N GLU A 291 -2.57 -16.23 -13.21
CA GLU A 291 -1.81 -15.56 -14.26
C GLU A 291 -2.34 -14.14 -14.53
N ARG A 292 -1.44 -13.25 -14.96
CA ARG A 292 -1.77 -11.86 -15.30
C ARG A 292 -2.45 -11.10 -14.15
N MET A 293 -2.17 -11.50 -12.91
CA MET A 293 -2.74 -10.90 -11.70
C MET A 293 -4.28 -10.86 -11.68
N LEU A 294 -4.94 -11.84 -12.32
CA LEU A 294 -6.39 -11.91 -12.34
C LEU A 294 -6.95 -12.22 -10.95
N ILE A 295 -8.03 -11.54 -10.55
CA ILE A 295 -8.69 -11.75 -9.25
C ILE A 295 -9.44 -13.08 -9.19
N ALA A 296 -9.75 -13.68 -10.35
CA ALA A 296 -10.33 -15.02 -10.50
C ALA A 296 -9.90 -15.61 -11.85
N LYS A 297 -9.90 -16.93 -11.97
CA LYS A 297 -9.60 -17.58 -13.25
C LYS A 297 -10.77 -17.43 -14.25
N PRO A 298 -10.51 -17.23 -15.56
CA PRO A 298 -11.50 -17.51 -16.59
C PRO A 298 -11.91 -19.01 -16.56
N PRO A 299 -13.19 -19.36 -16.79
CA PRO A 299 -14.29 -18.49 -17.17
C PRO A 299 -14.98 -17.78 -15.99
N MET A 300 -14.68 -18.15 -14.73
CA MET A 300 -15.33 -17.60 -13.53
C MET A 300 -15.25 -16.07 -13.49
N LEU A 301 -14.11 -15.49 -13.85
CA LEU A 301 -13.93 -14.04 -13.91
C LEU A 301 -14.97 -13.36 -14.81
N CYS A 302 -15.16 -13.92 -16.01
CA CYS A 302 -16.11 -13.38 -16.99
C CYS A 302 -17.56 -13.57 -16.54
N GLN A 303 -17.87 -14.74 -15.94
CA GLN A 303 -19.21 -15.11 -15.46
C GLN A 303 -19.70 -14.25 -14.29
N ARG A 304 -18.84 -13.48 -13.63
CA ARG A 304 -19.27 -12.50 -12.61
C ARG A 304 -20.20 -11.41 -13.16
N CYS A 305 -20.11 -11.15 -14.48
CA CYS A 305 -20.92 -10.18 -15.18
C CYS A 305 -21.71 -10.80 -16.35
N HIS A 306 -21.13 -11.81 -17.01
CA HIS A 306 -21.69 -12.46 -18.19
C HIS A 306 -22.34 -13.81 -17.85
N ASN A 307 -23.29 -13.81 -16.93
CA ASN A 307 -24.05 -15.02 -16.54
C ASN A 307 -25.16 -15.41 -17.53
N HIS A 308 -25.56 -14.51 -18.42
CA HIS A 308 -26.59 -14.70 -19.45
C HIS A 308 -26.05 -14.53 -20.87
N SER A 309 -24.89 -15.15 -21.16
CA SER A 309 -24.32 -15.11 -22.50
C SER A 309 -25.21 -15.86 -23.51
N ARG A 310 -25.21 -15.41 -24.78
CA ARG A 310 -26.00 -16.02 -25.86
C ARG A 310 -25.56 -17.43 -26.25
N HIS A 311 -24.42 -17.88 -25.82
CA HIS A 311 -23.98 -19.27 -25.90
C HIS A 311 -23.95 -19.86 -24.49
N PRO A 312 -24.11 -21.17 -24.32
CA PRO A 312 -24.22 -21.76 -22.99
C PRO A 312 -22.97 -21.43 -22.15
N ALA A 313 -23.19 -20.67 -21.08
CA ALA A 313 -22.19 -20.46 -20.05
C ALA A 313 -22.02 -21.71 -19.18
N THR A 314 -22.98 -22.62 -19.22
CA THR A 314 -23.02 -23.87 -18.49
C THR A 314 -23.10 -25.06 -19.48
N ILE A 315 -22.48 -26.15 -19.08
CA ILE A 315 -22.39 -27.40 -19.86
C ILE A 315 -23.76 -28.12 -20.03
N TYR A 316 -24.82 -27.57 -19.39
CA TYR A 316 -26.04 -28.35 -19.11
C TYR A 316 -27.30 -27.94 -19.87
N ASP A 317 -27.16 -27.30 -20.98
CA ASP A 317 -28.33 -27.23 -21.89
C ASP A 317 -28.45 -28.51 -22.70
N GLN A 318 -29.16 -29.49 -22.14
CA GLN A 318 -29.36 -30.81 -22.73
C GLN A 318 -30.03 -30.75 -24.11
N VAL A 319 -30.76 -29.69 -24.41
CA VAL A 319 -31.49 -29.53 -25.69
C VAL A 319 -30.54 -29.14 -26.83
N GLN A 320 -29.40 -28.56 -26.52
CA GLN A 320 -28.47 -28.05 -27.53
C GLN A 320 -27.28 -28.99 -27.82
N LEU A 321 -27.11 -30.04 -27.06
CA LEU A 321 -25.97 -30.97 -27.21
C LEU A 321 -26.01 -31.80 -28.50
N ASN A 322 -27.15 -31.91 -29.15
CA ASN A 322 -27.33 -32.88 -30.25
C ASN A 322 -26.74 -32.46 -31.60
N ASN A 323 -26.29 -31.20 -31.76
CA ASN A 323 -25.74 -30.80 -33.08
C ASN A 323 -24.79 -29.62 -33.08
N ARG A 324 -24.30 -29.15 -31.98
CA ARG A 324 -23.42 -27.97 -31.97
C ARG A 324 -22.09 -28.22 -31.25
N SER A 325 -21.12 -28.01 -32.03
CA SER A 325 -19.70 -27.90 -31.79
C SER A 325 -19.24 -28.10 -30.34
N ASN A 326 -18.67 -29.25 -30.08
CA ASN A 326 -17.79 -29.51 -28.91
C ASN A 326 -16.68 -28.43 -28.70
N ARG A 327 -16.55 -27.52 -29.66
CA ARG A 327 -15.54 -26.43 -29.62
C ARG A 327 -15.82 -25.41 -28.56
N MET A 328 -17.02 -25.30 -28.00
CA MET A 328 -17.34 -24.37 -26.92
C MET A 328 -17.24 -24.99 -25.53
N LEU A 329 -17.26 -26.31 -25.44
CA LEU A 329 -17.13 -27.00 -24.17
C LEU A 329 -15.67 -26.98 -23.70
N SER A 330 -15.46 -26.72 -22.41
CA SER A 330 -14.15 -26.72 -21.75
C SER A 330 -13.14 -25.67 -22.27
N ARG A 331 -13.57 -24.70 -23.06
CA ARG A 331 -12.72 -23.62 -23.52
C ARG A 331 -12.88 -22.36 -22.68
N GLY A 332 -11.78 -21.66 -22.43
CA GLY A 332 -11.81 -20.35 -21.81
C GLY A 332 -12.39 -19.31 -22.77
N CYS A 333 -13.15 -18.35 -22.24
CA CYS A 333 -13.76 -17.26 -23.02
C CYS A 333 -12.75 -16.53 -23.90
N VAL A 334 -11.53 -16.32 -23.39
CA VAL A 334 -10.42 -15.62 -24.06
C VAL A 334 -9.86 -16.37 -25.28
N ASN A 335 -10.19 -17.65 -25.47
CA ASN A 335 -9.80 -18.40 -26.68
C ASN A 335 -10.51 -17.88 -27.93
N CYS A 336 -11.68 -17.27 -27.74
CA CYS A 336 -12.43 -16.64 -28.82
C CYS A 336 -12.50 -15.12 -28.63
N HIS A 337 -12.77 -14.65 -27.42
CA HIS A 337 -12.83 -13.22 -27.10
C HIS A 337 -11.45 -12.71 -26.68
N ALA A 338 -10.52 -12.61 -27.63
CA ALA A 338 -9.12 -12.29 -27.36
C ALA A 338 -8.88 -10.79 -27.07
N ALA A 339 -9.70 -9.92 -27.66
CA ALA A 339 -9.54 -8.46 -27.59
C ALA A 339 -10.35 -7.83 -26.45
N ILE A 340 -10.41 -8.46 -25.29
CA ILE A 340 -11.25 -8.03 -24.15
C ILE A 340 -10.93 -6.64 -23.63
N HIS A 341 -9.74 -6.09 -23.88
CA HIS A 341 -9.37 -4.73 -23.48
C HIS A 341 -9.89 -3.66 -24.43
N GLY A 342 -10.43 -4.06 -25.59
CA GLY A 342 -10.94 -3.18 -26.63
C GLY A 342 -10.41 -3.58 -28.00
N SER A 343 -11.15 -3.23 -29.05
CA SER A 343 -10.83 -3.58 -30.42
C SER A 343 -11.09 -2.40 -31.38
N ASN A 344 -10.19 -2.19 -32.31
CA ASN A 344 -10.37 -1.26 -33.42
C ASN A 344 -10.80 -1.97 -34.72
N HIS A 345 -11.02 -3.29 -34.68
CA HIS A 345 -11.45 -4.05 -35.83
C HIS A 345 -12.95 -3.85 -36.08
N PRO A 346 -13.43 -3.63 -37.32
CA PRO A 346 -14.84 -3.42 -37.61
C PRO A 346 -15.78 -4.54 -37.14
N ALA A 347 -15.30 -5.77 -37.10
CA ALA A 347 -16.03 -6.93 -36.57
C ALA A 347 -15.84 -7.12 -35.05
N GLY A 348 -15.26 -6.17 -34.37
CA GLY A 348 -14.78 -6.30 -33.00
C GLY A 348 -15.80 -6.05 -31.89
N ILE A 349 -17.08 -5.82 -32.20
CA ILE A 349 -18.14 -5.58 -31.20
C ILE A 349 -18.26 -6.75 -30.19
N THR A 350 -17.90 -7.95 -30.60
CA THR A 350 -17.83 -9.14 -29.74
C THR A 350 -16.45 -9.36 -29.12
N LEU A 351 -15.50 -8.46 -29.37
CA LEU A 351 -14.12 -8.50 -28.88
C LEU A 351 -13.37 -9.80 -29.26
N LEU A 352 -13.63 -10.33 -30.43
CA LEU A 352 -12.97 -11.53 -30.96
C LEU A 352 -11.58 -11.24 -31.52
N ARG A 353 -11.33 -10.01 -31.94
CA ARG A 353 -10.07 -9.51 -32.52
C ARG A 353 -9.70 -8.16 -31.94
#